data_1d5af37f86ead75523952635647848c0
#
_entry.id   1d5af37f86ead75523952635647848c0
#
_cell.length_a   1.000
_cell.length_b   1.000
_cell.length_c   1.000
_cell.angle_alpha   90.00
_cell.angle_beta   90.00
_cell.angle_gamma   90.00
#
_symmetry.space_group_name_H-M   'P 1'
#
loop_
_entity.id
_entity.type
_entity.pdbx_description
1 polymer ?
#
loop_
_entity_poly.entity_id
_entity_poly.type
_entity_poly.pdbx_seq_one_letter_code
_entity_poly.pdbx_strand_id
1 'polypeptide(L)'
;MMTEREKWNSVSDDYQSVFKLGINEYNSSLLRFWEENGMLTPGCRVIDIGCGVGKYGTYLASLGCDVTLTDISDKMIQLAKENMKPFKTPWTALCCDFNDLTGTEEMFAEGFDLAISTMSPAIHDVGTVRKMSRMTHGWCFVARFYDWQQPFRDELMHTMGMKPKQIFERDLKVDCADIIRAVSAAGYMPRAKYVDYDWSDKRSVSEMTDYMYRNYFGDSPNKEILRMTAFAHLKGMCDAEGMIDDNVNTKVAWIYWNTEEQK
;
A
#
# COMPACT_ATOMS: atom_id res chain seq x y z
N MET A 1 -1.03 24.55 -0.33
CA MET A 1 -1.46 23.17 -0.65
C MET A 1 -0.27 22.27 -0.30
N MET A 2 -0.49 21.19 0.44
CA MET A 2 0.57 20.25 0.83
C MET A 2 1.07 19.52 -0.41
N THR A 3 2.38 19.37 -0.57
CA THR A 3 2.98 18.57 -1.66
C THR A 3 2.79 17.07 -1.37
N GLU A 4 2.91 16.20 -2.40
CA GLU A 4 2.85 14.75 -2.20
C GLU A 4 3.90 14.27 -1.19
N ARG A 5 5.12 14.81 -1.26
CA ARG A 5 6.18 14.52 -0.28
C ARG A 5 5.76 14.86 1.15
N GLU A 6 5.22 16.04 1.38
CA GLU A 6 4.76 16.48 2.72
C GLU A 6 3.62 15.60 3.23
N LYS A 7 2.69 15.21 2.35
CA LYS A 7 1.59 14.29 2.65
C LYS A 7 2.13 12.95 3.16
N TRP A 8 3.04 12.31 2.44
CA TRP A 8 3.61 11.03 2.84
C TRP A 8 4.52 11.15 4.07
N ASN A 9 5.23 12.27 4.23
CA ASN A 9 5.98 12.55 5.45
C ASN A 9 5.08 12.62 6.70
N SER A 10 3.86 13.13 6.57
CA SER A 10 2.94 13.31 7.70
C SER A 10 2.37 12.02 8.26
N VAL A 11 2.37 10.93 7.49
CA VAL A 11 1.80 9.62 7.88
C VAL A 11 2.88 8.54 8.12
N SER A 12 4.16 8.90 8.04
CA SER A 12 5.27 7.93 8.14
C SER A 12 5.29 7.14 9.45
N ASP A 13 4.93 7.77 10.57
CA ASP A 13 4.90 7.13 11.88
C ASP A 13 3.77 6.08 11.98
N ASP A 14 2.64 6.31 11.32
CA ASP A 14 1.54 5.35 11.24
C ASP A 14 1.99 4.10 10.47
N TYR A 15 2.66 4.28 9.34
CA TYR A 15 3.23 3.17 8.56
C TYR A 15 4.30 2.40 9.33
N GLN A 16 5.14 3.09 10.09
CA GLN A 16 6.13 2.44 10.96
C GLN A 16 5.47 1.63 12.07
N SER A 17 4.35 2.08 12.60
CA SER A 17 3.57 1.34 13.60
C SER A 17 3.01 0.03 13.00
N VAL A 18 2.47 0.08 11.79
CA VAL A 18 2.00 -1.10 11.05
C VAL A 18 3.16 -2.05 10.70
N PHE A 19 4.33 -1.52 10.34
CA PHE A 19 5.53 -2.33 10.08
C PHE A 19 5.91 -3.19 11.29
N LYS A 20 5.87 -2.65 12.50
CA LYS A 20 6.21 -3.36 13.75
C LYS A 20 5.28 -4.52 14.07
N LEU A 21 4.09 -4.59 13.47
CA LEU A 21 3.18 -5.75 13.61
C LEU A 21 3.68 -6.99 12.85
N GLY A 22 4.69 -6.84 11.97
CA GLY A 22 5.30 -7.95 11.26
C GLY A 22 4.51 -8.43 10.02
N ILE A 23 4.76 -9.69 9.65
CA ILE A 23 4.11 -10.36 8.52
C ILE A 23 2.70 -10.81 8.91
N ASN A 24 1.71 -10.46 8.12
CA ASN A 24 0.35 -11.02 8.21
C ASN A 24 0.13 -12.07 7.10
N GLU A 25 -1.05 -12.68 7.11
CA GLU A 25 -1.43 -13.72 6.14
C GLU A 25 -1.39 -13.21 4.70
N TYR A 26 -1.85 -11.98 4.44
CA TYR A 26 -1.78 -11.34 3.13
C TYR A 26 -0.34 -11.21 2.64
N ASN A 27 0.56 -10.69 3.47
CA ASN A 27 1.98 -10.56 3.08
C ASN A 27 2.61 -11.92 2.78
N SER A 28 2.31 -12.94 3.59
CA SER A 28 2.78 -14.32 3.36
C SER A 28 2.25 -14.89 2.05
N SER A 29 0.97 -14.65 1.73
CA SER A 29 0.36 -15.11 0.48
C SER A 29 0.96 -14.42 -0.74
N LEU A 30 1.32 -13.13 -0.62
CA LEU A 30 1.96 -12.38 -1.68
C LEU A 30 3.38 -12.88 -1.97
N LEU A 31 4.19 -13.10 -0.93
CA LEU A 31 5.54 -13.66 -1.09
C LEU A 31 5.50 -15.05 -1.75
N ARG A 32 4.61 -15.92 -1.26
CA ARG A 32 4.39 -17.24 -1.85
C ARG A 32 3.98 -17.15 -3.32
N PHE A 33 3.11 -16.21 -3.66
CA PHE A 33 2.70 -16.00 -5.04
C PHE A 33 3.88 -15.64 -5.94
N TRP A 34 4.79 -14.76 -5.50
CA TRP A 34 5.98 -14.42 -6.29
C TRP A 34 6.91 -15.63 -6.46
N GLU A 35 7.13 -16.44 -5.42
CA GLU A 35 7.95 -17.66 -5.48
C GLU A 35 7.33 -18.69 -6.43
N GLU A 36 6.06 -19.04 -6.26
CA GLU A 36 5.35 -20.04 -7.05
C GLU A 36 5.24 -19.70 -8.54
N ASN A 37 5.28 -18.41 -8.88
CA ASN A 37 5.24 -17.93 -10.27
C ASN A 37 6.62 -17.62 -10.84
N GLY A 38 7.70 -17.97 -10.15
CA GLY A 38 9.06 -17.76 -10.60
C GLY A 38 9.48 -16.29 -10.72
N MET A 39 8.77 -15.41 -10.02
CA MET A 39 9.09 -13.97 -9.97
C MET A 39 10.21 -13.68 -8.96
N LEU A 40 10.37 -14.55 -7.96
CA LEU A 40 11.30 -14.40 -6.87
C LEU A 40 12.18 -15.65 -6.79
N THR A 41 13.48 -15.44 -6.92
CA THR A 41 14.50 -16.48 -6.79
C THR A 41 15.61 -16.03 -5.82
N PRO A 42 16.32 -16.95 -5.13
CA PRO A 42 17.41 -16.56 -4.25
C PRO A 42 18.47 -15.73 -5.00
N GLY A 43 18.84 -14.60 -4.40
CA GLY A 43 19.84 -13.69 -4.98
C GLY A 43 19.31 -12.76 -6.09
N CYS A 44 18.02 -12.80 -6.41
CA CYS A 44 17.42 -11.91 -7.41
C CYS A 44 17.56 -10.43 -7.00
N ARG A 45 17.63 -9.57 -8.00
CA ARG A 45 17.64 -8.12 -7.84
C ARG A 45 16.22 -7.57 -7.91
N VAL A 46 15.79 -6.91 -6.86
CA VAL A 46 14.42 -6.38 -6.75
C VAL A 46 14.43 -4.87 -6.53
N ILE A 47 13.55 -4.14 -7.25
CA ILE A 47 13.25 -2.75 -6.93
C ILE A 47 11.84 -2.63 -6.37
N ASP A 48 11.72 -1.95 -5.21
CA ASP A 48 10.45 -1.60 -4.58
C ASP A 48 10.17 -0.11 -4.78
N ILE A 49 9.17 0.20 -5.61
CA ILE A 49 8.82 1.55 -6.05
C ILE A 49 7.68 2.09 -5.19
N GLY A 50 7.98 3.14 -4.41
CA GLY A 50 7.09 3.64 -3.36
C GLY A 50 7.07 2.70 -2.16
N CYS A 51 8.26 2.37 -1.67
CA CYS A 51 8.51 1.33 -0.66
C CYS A 51 7.98 1.68 0.74
N GLY A 52 7.59 2.95 0.99
CA GLY A 52 7.25 3.41 2.33
C GLY A 52 8.38 3.15 3.32
N VAL A 53 8.05 2.57 4.45
CA VAL A 53 9.02 2.21 5.49
C VAL A 53 9.83 0.93 5.19
N GLY A 54 9.78 0.41 3.97
CA GLY A 54 10.58 -0.72 3.50
C GLY A 54 10.06 -2.09 3.94
N LYS A 55 8.76 -2.24 4.19
CA LYS A 55 8.18 -3.50 4.69
C LYS A 55 8.49 -4.68 3.77
N TYR A 56 8.23 -4.58 2.48
CA TYR A 56 8.54 -5.65 1.52
C TYR A 56 10.03 -5.80 1.30
N GLY A 57 10.78 -4.69 1.32
CA GLY A 57 12.24 -4.71 1.23
C GLY A 57 12.89 -5.58 2.31
N THR A 58 12.42 -5.50 3.57
CA THR A 58 12.94 -6.36 4.65
C THR A 58 12.65 -7.84 4.43
N TYR A 59 11.47 -8.17 3.87
CA TYR A 59 11.13 -9.56 3.55
C TYR A 59 12.00 -10.10 2.42
N LEU A 60 12.17 -9.33 1.35
CA LEU A 60 13.01 -9.69 0.21
C LEU A 60 14.47 -9.86 0.62
N ALA A 61 14.99 -8.96 1.45
CA ALA A 61 16.34 -9.07 2.00
C ALA A 61 16.51 -10.31 2.88
N SER A 62 15.48 -10.72 3.65
CA SER A 62 15.52 -11.95 4.45
C SER A 62 15.56 -13.22 3.59
N LEU A 63 15.09 -13.15 2.34
CA LEU A 63 15.16 -14.22 1.35
C LEU A 63 16.45 -14.20 0.51
N GLY A 64 17.36 -13.27 0.81
CA GLY A 64 18.66 -13.18 0.15
C GLY A 64 18.70 -12.32 -1.11
N CYS A 65 17.65 -11.54 -1.40
CA CYS A 65 17.61 -10.66 -2.56
C CYS A 65 18.51 -9.42 -2.39
N ASP A 66 19.00 -8.87 -3.51
CA ASP A 66 19.57 -7.54 -3.61
C ASP A 66 18.42 -6.53 -3.81
N VAL A 67 18.21 -5.62 -2.86
CA VAL A 67 17.00 -4.80 -2.80
C VAL A 67 17.30 -3.33 -3.00
N THR A 68 16.66 -2.72 -4.00
CA THR A 68 16.63 -1.26 -4.18
C THR A 68 15.25 -0.73 -3.75
N LEU A 69 15.26 0.22 -2.82
CA LEU A 69 14.07 0.86 -2.28
C LEU A 69 13.98 2.30 -2.81
N THR A 70 12.82 2.71 -3.30
CA THR A 70 12.59 4.10 -3.72
C THR A 70 11.30 4.63 -3.13
N ASP A 71 11.32 5.87 -2.64
CA ASP A 71 10.13 6.58 -2.16
C ASP A 71 10.33 8.09 -2.31
N ILE A 72 9.25 8.83 -2.51
CA ILE A 72 9.26 10.31 -2.60
C ILE A 72 9.48 10.94 -1.22
N SER A 73 9.09 10.27 -0.14
CA SER A 73 9.17 10.75 1.24
C SER A 73 10.55 10.49 1.83
N ASP A 74 11.23 11.54 2.23
CA ASP A 74 12.52 11.44 2.93
C ASP A 74 12.38 10.76 4.31
N LYS A 75 11.26 10.98 5.01
CA LYS A 75 10.98 10.30 6.28
C LYS A 75 10.75 8.80 6.10
N MET A 76 9.99 8.40 5.05
CA MET A 76 9.81 6.98 4.73
C MET A 76 11.15 6.31 4.45
N ILE A 77 12.00 6.93 3.61
CA ILE A 77 13.33 6.41 3.29
C ILE A 77 14.22 6.34 4.53
N GLN A 78 14.15 7.31 5.44
CA GLN A 78 14.89 7.24 6.69
C GLN A 78 14.47 6.02 7.52
N LEU A 79 13.16 5.79 7.68
CA LEU A 79 12.63 4.62 8.39
C LEU A 79 12.97 3.32 7.67
N ALA A 80 12.86 3.28 6.34
CA ALA A 80 13.26 2.12 5.54
C ALA A 80 14.73 1.76 5.76
N LYS A 81 15.64 2.74 5.76
CA LYS A 81 17.07 2.53 6.08
C LYS A 81 17.25 1.93 7.48
N GLU A 82 16.53 2.43 8.48
CA GLU A 82 16.60 1.87 9.84
C GLU A 82 16.11 0.41 9.87
N ASN A 83 15.00 0.12 9.21
CA ASN A 83 14.42 -1.21 9.14
C ASN A 83 15.30 -2.21 8.35
N MET A 84 16.08 -1.72 7.38
CA MET A 84 16.99 -2.53 6.57
C MET A 84 18.35 -2.82 7.23
N LYS A 85 18.77 -2.04 8.23
CA LYS A 85 20.07 -2.22 8.92
C LYS A 85 20.40 -3.64 9.38
N PRO A 86 19.46 -4.47 9.86
CA PRO A 86 19.77 -5.83 10.30
C PRO A 86 20.20 -6.78 9.18
N PHE A 87 19.88 -6.46 7.92
CA PHE A 87 20.15 -7.36 6.79
C PHE A 87 21.55 -7.14 6.22
N LYS A 88 22.21 -8.27 5.91
CA LYS A 88 23.58 -8.29 5.34
C LYS A 88 23.61 -8.41 3.82
N THR A 89 22.47 -8.74 3.22
CA THR A 89 22.30 -8.74 1.75
C THR A 89 22.48 -7.32 1.21
N PRO A 90 22.93 -7.16 -0.04
CA PRO A 90 23.02 -5.85 -0.66
C PRO A 90 21.67 -5.13 -0.64
N TRP A 91 21.67 -3.88 -0.28
CA TRP A 91 20.47 -3.04 -0.41
C TRP A 91 20.84 -1.56 -0.59
N THR A 92 19.97 -0.85 -1.29
CA THR A 92 20.07 0.60 -1.51
C THR A 92 18.71 1.25 -1.25
N ALA A 93 18.69 2.47 -0.68
CA ALA A 93 17.45 3.22 -0.46
C ALA A 93 17.63 4.67 -0.92
N LEU A 94 16.76 5.08 -1.85
CA LEU A 94 16.80 6.33 -2.59
C LEU A 94 15.55 7.16 -2.34
N CYS A 95 15.73 8.42 -1.92
CA CYS A 95 14.65 9.38 -1.83
C CYS A 95 14.49 10.09 -3.18
N CYS A 96 13.50 9.70 -3.96
CA CYS A 96 13.22 10.29 -5.28
C CYS A 96 11.75 10.20 -5.65
N ASP A 97 11.27 11.15 -6.44
CA ASP A 97 10.00 10.98 -7.14
C ASP A 97 10.22 10.04 -8.33
N PHE A 98 9.46 8.96 -8.40
CA PHE A 98 9.53 8.02 -9.51
C PHE A 98 9.23 8.68 -10.86
N ASN A 99 8.44 9.77 -10.86
CA ASN A 99 8.17 10.52 -12.08
C ASN A 99 9.42 11.21 -12.64
N ASP A 100 10.37 11.61 -11.80
CA ASP A 100 11.62 12.27 -12.21
C ASP A 100 12.67 11.31 -12.78
N LEU A 101 12.53 10.00 -12.52
CA LEU A 101 13.41 8.99 -13.06
C LEU A 101 13.10 8.71 -14.54
N THR A 102 14.11 8.36 -15.31
CA THR A 102 13.99 7.94 -16.73
C THR A 102 13.83 6.42 -16.87
N GLY A 103 14.29 5.66 -15.86
CA GLY A 103 14.41 4.22 -15.87
C GLY A 103 15.63 3.70 -16.64
N THR A 104 16.57 4.59 -16.97
CA THR A 104 17.83 4.28 -17.67
C THR A 104 19.05 4.87 -16.93
N GLU A 105 18.89 5.25 -15.67
CA GLU A 105 19.96 5.73 -14.82
C GLU A 105 21.05 4.66 -14.68
N GLU A 106 22.34 5.08 -14.61
CA GLU A 106 23.49 4.17 -14.52
C GLU A 106 23.37 3.16 -13.38
N MET A 107 22.77 3.58 -12.24
CA MET A 107 22.52 2.70 -11.10
C MET A 107 21.52 1.56 -11.40
N PHE A 108 20.73 1.65 -12.46
CA PHE A 108 19.76 0.64 -12.92
C PHE A 108 20.25 -0.12 -14.18
N ALA A 109 21.49 0.13 -14.63
CA ALA A 109 22.01 -0.41 -15.90
C ALA A 109 22.01 -1.95 -15.96
N GLU A 110 22.20 -2.61 -14.82
CA GLU A 110 22.15 -4.07 -14.75
C GLU A 110 20.72 -4.64 -14.75
N GLY A 111 19.71 -3.76 -14.60
CA GLY A 111 18.29 -4.16 -14.52
C GLY A 111 17.91 -4.91 -13.25
N PHE A 112 16.64 -5.21 -13.13
CA PHE A 112 16.04 -5.96 -12.02
C PHE A 112 15.34 -7.20 -12.53
N ASP A 113 15.35 -8.29 -11.75
CA ASP A 113 14.58 -9.50 -12.03
C ASP A 113 13.10 -9.28 -11.71
N LEU A 114 12.83 -8.49 -10.68
CA LEU A 114 11.49 -8.15 -10.23
C LEU A 114 11.39 -6.66 -9.86
N ALA A 115 10.43 -5.96 -10.43
CA ALA A 115 10.03 -4.63 -9.98
C ALA A 115 8.67 -4.72 -9.31
N ILE A 116 8.54 -4.18 -8.10
CA ILE A 116 7.27 -4.17 -7.35
C ILE A 116 6.83 -2.73 -7.04
N SER A 117 5.52 -2.53 -6.96
CA SER A 117 4.90 -1.32 -6.42
C SER A 117 3.63 -1.72 -5.68
N THR A 118 3.70 -1.80 -4.35
CA THR A 118 2.62 -2.32 -3.52
C THR A 118 1.95 -1.20 -2.73
N MET A 119 0.65 -1.01 -2.93
CA MET A 119 -0.17 0.03 -2.28
C MET A 119 0.40 1.45 -2.43
N SER A 120 1.17 1.69 -3.48
CA SER A 120 1.80 2.99 -3.76
C SER A 120 1.22 3.62 -5.03
N PRO A 121 0.93 4.92 -5.09
CA PRO A 121 0.41 5.59 -6.29
C PRO A 121 1.46 5.81 -7.39
N ALA A 122 2.70 5.39 -7.21
CA ALA A 122 3.82 5.68 -8.12
C ALA A 122 3.61 5.15 -9.55
N ILE A 123 2.89 4.04 -9.73
CA ILE A 123 2.58 3.47 -11.05
C ILE A 123 1.10 3.75 -11.36
N HIS A 124 0.80 4.60 -12.32
CA HIS A 124 -0.58 5.07 -12.57
C HIS A 124 -0.94 5.29 -14.04
N ASP A 125 0.04 5.28 -14.96
CA ASP A 125 -0.18 5.53 -16.37
C ASP A 125 0.79 4.75 -17.27
N VAL A 126 0.66 4.91 -18.58
CA VAL A 126 1.51 4.25 -19.59
C VAL A 126 2.98 4.67 -19.46
N GLY A 127 3.24 5.91 -19.06
CA GLY A 127 4.60 6.44 -18.88
C GLY A 127 5.33 5.76 -17.73
N THR A 128 4.67 5.66 -16.58
CA THR A 128 5.22 5.01 -15.38
C THR A 128 5.34 3.50 -15.55
N VAL A 129 4.38 2.84 -16.24
CA VAL A 129 4.48 1.42 -16.61
C VAL A 129 5.68 1.17 -17.53
N ARG A 130 5.87 1.97 -18.60
CA ARG A 130 7.03 1.83 -19.48
C ARG A 130 8.35 2.03 -18.76
N LYS A 131 8.40 2.99 -17.83
CA LYS A 131 9.58 3.26 -17.01
C LYS A 131 9.92 2.07 -16.13
N MET A 132 8.96 1.55 -15.38
CA MET A 132 9.10 0.34 -14.57
C MET A 132 9.57 -0.85 -15.40
N SER A 133 8.97 -1.05 -16.58
CA SER A 133 9.33 -2.16 -17.47
C SER A 133 10.73 -2.04 -18.07
N ARG A 134 11.24 -0.81 -18.33
CA ARG A 134 12.61 -0.60 -18.84
C ARG A 134 13.69 -0.95 -17.83
N MET A 135 13.39 -0.81 -16.55
CA MET A 135 14.31 -1.12 -15.46
C MET A 135 14.38 -2.63 -15.17
N THR A 136 13.49 -3.44 -15.80
CA THR A 136 13.26 -4.83 -15.43
C THR A 136 13.45 -5.72 -16.65
N HIS A 137 14.17 -6.81 -16.50
CA HIS A 137 14.32 -7.88 -17.50
C HIS A 137 13.57 -9.17 -17.13
N GLY A 138 12.62 -9.08 -16.22
CA GLY A 138 11.79 -10.17 -15.73
C GLY A 138 10.38 -9.69 -15.44
N TRP A 139 9.98 -9.71 -14.18
CA TRP A 139 8.60 -9.44 -13.78
C TRP A 139 8.40 -8.04 -13.23
N CYS A 140 7.27 -7.45 -13.58
CA CYS A 140 6.72 -6.25 -12.95
C CYS A 140 5.44 -6.61 -12.22
N PHE A 141 5.26 -6.09 -11.01
CA PHE A 141 4.14 -6.39 -10.14
C PHE A 141 3.61 -5.13 -9.45
N VAL A 142 2.30 -4.91 -9.53
CA VAL A 142 1.60 -3.79 -8.88
C VAL A 142 0.45 -4.32 -8.05
N ALA A 143 0.37 -3.96 -6.77
CA ALA A 143 -0.79 -4.24 -5.93
C ALA A 143 -1.57 -2.96 -5.63
N ARG A 144 -2.90 -3.03 -5.76
CA ARG A 144 -3.83 -1.93 -5.49
C ARG A 144 -5.08 -2.43 -4.80
N PHE A 145 -5.66 -1.61 -3.91
CA PHE A 145 -7.02 -1.86 -3.47
C PHE A 145 -7.96 -1.83 -4.68
N TYR A 146 -8.84 -2.84 -4.75
CA TYR A 146 -9.85 -2.99 -5.79
C TYR A 146 -11.25 -2.76 -5.23
N ASP A 147 -11.47 -3.16 -3.97
CA ASP A 147 -12.71 -2.92 -3.23
C ASP A 147 -12.37 -2.60 -1.79
N TRP A 148 -13.20 -1.79 -1.14
CA TRP A 148 -13.00 -1.38 0.24
C TRP A 148 -14.35 -1.16 0.92
N GLN A 149 -14.59 -1.90 1.99
CA GLN A 149 -15.81 -1.83 2.78
C GLN A 149 -15.43 -1.72 4.25
N GLN A 150 -16.15 -0.88 4.98
CA GLN A 150 -15.96 -0.66 6.41
C GLN A 150 -17.31 -0.72 7.12
N PRO A 151 -17.96 -1.90 7.16
CA PRO A 151 -19.37 -2.03 7.47
C PRO A 151 -19.74 -1.44 8.83
N PHE A 152 -18.91 -1.65 9.86
CA PHE A 152 -19.16 -1.09 11.19
C PHE A 152 -19.16 0.45 11.17
N ARG A 153 -18.18 1.06 10.54
CA ARG A 153 -18.07 2.54 10.47
C ARG A 153 -19.20 3.14 9.65
N ASP A 154 -19.59 2.48 8.57
CA ASP A 154 -20.71 2.90 7.71
C ASP A 154 -22.04 2.80 8.44
N GLU A 155 -22.26 1.73 9.22
CA GLU A 155 -23.43 1.57 10.08
C GLU A 155 -23.49 2.66 11.16
N LEU A 156 -22.39 2.94 11.84
CA LEU A 156 -22.30 4.03 12.81
C LEU A 156 -22.66 5.38 12.19
N MET A 157 -22.09 5.69 11.01
CA MET A 157 -22.41 6.93 10.30
C MET A 157 -23.90 7.03 9.94
N HIS A 158 -24.50 5.96 9.43
CA HIS A 158 -25.94 5.90 9.15
C HIS A 158 -26.80 6.11 10.41
N THR A 159 -26.43 5.46 11.52
CA THR A 159 -27.14 5.57 12.80
C THR A 159 -27.08 7.03 13.33
N MET A 160 -25.99 7.73 13.04
CA MET A 160 -25.84 9.16 13.35
C MET A 160 -26.54 10.09 12.34
N GLY A 161 -27.25 9.56 11.35
CA GLY A 161 -27.88 10.34 10.28
C GLY A 161 -26.87 10.95 9.28
N MET A 162 -25.66 10.41 9.22
CA MET A 162 -24.59 10.88 8.34
C MET A 162 -24.39 9.93 7.16
N LYS A 163 -23.83 10.44 6.07
CA LYS A 163 -23.43 9.58 4.94
C LYS A 163 -22.08 8.92 5.25
N PRO A 164 -21.85 7.66 4.83
CA PRO A 164 -20.55 7.03 4.88
C PRO A 164 -19.47 7.91 4.23
N LYS A 165 -18.29 7.90 4.83
CA LYS A 165 -17.15 8.66 4.29
C LYS A 165 -16.56 7.94 3.10
N GLN A 166 -16.42 8.63 1.98
CA GLN A 166 -15.60 8.15 0.87
C GLN A 166 -14.11 8.25 1.26
N ILE A 167 -13.44 7.10 1.36
CA ILE A 167 -12.05 7.00 1.80
C ILE A 167 -11.09 7.35 0.65
N PHE A 168 -11.45 6.99 -0.58
CA PHE A 168 -10.63 7.20 -1.76
C PHE A 168 -11.26 8.26 -2.66
N GLU A 169 -10.44 9.12 -3.24
CA GLU A 169 -10.89 10.19 -4.15
C GLU A 169 -11.37 9.63 -5.49
N ARG A 170 -10.83 8.48 -5.91
CA ARG A 170 -11.16 7.79 -7.15
C ARG A 170 -11.78 6.42 -6.88
N ASP A 171 -12.53 5.93 -7.86
CA ASP A 171 -13.04 4.56 -7.86
C ASP A 171 -11.87 3.57 -8.01
N LEU A 172 -11.70 2.69 -7.03
CA LEU A 172 -10.61 1.73 -6.96
C LEU A 172 -10.61 0.75 -8.14
N LYS A 173 -11.80 0.38 -8.63
CA LYS A 173 -11.95 -0.52 -9.78
C LYS A 173 -11.49 0.16 -11.06
N VAL A 174 -11.78 1.45 -11.20
CA VAL A 174 -11.31 2.27 -12.31
C VAL A 174 -9.79 2.41 -12.26
N ASP A 175 -9.20 2.69 -11.08
CA ASP A 175 -7.75 2.78 -10.93
C ASP A 175 -7.05 1.48 -11.33
N CYS A 176 -7.54 0.33 -10.89
CA CYS A 176 -7.00 -0.97 -11.30
C CYS A 176 -7.13 -1.21 -12.82
N ALA A 177 -8.29 -0.86 -13.39
CA ALA A 177 -8.52 -0.99 -14.82
C ALA A 177 -7.62 -0.06 -15.64
N ASP A 178 -7.32 1.15 -15.14
CA ASP A 178 -6.38 2.09 -15.78
C ASP A 178 -4.96 1.51 -15.83
N ILE A 179 -4.49 0.88 -14.75
CA ILE A 179 -3.18 0.20 -14.74
C ILE A 179 -3.16 -0.94 -15.76
N ILE A 180 -4.20 -1.80 -15.80
CA ILE A 180 -4.29 -2.90 -16.77
C ILE A 180 -4.26 -2.36 -18.22
N ARG A 181 -5.00 -1.29 -18.49
CA ARG A 181 -4.99 -0.60 -19.80
C ARG A 181 -3.61 -0.03 -20.12
N ALA A 182 -2.93 0.57 -19.12
CA ALA A 182 -1.61 1.15 -19.28
C ALA A 182 -0.56 0.09 -19.63
N VAL A 183 -0.59 -1.09 -18.98
CA VAL A 183 0.29 -2.23 -19.30
C VAL A 183 0.05 -2.69 -20.73
N SER A 184 -1.23 -2.84 -21.14
CA SER A 184 -1.59 -3.20 -22.50
C SER A 184 -1.13 -2.18 -23.55
N ALA A 185 -1.29 -0.88 -23.25
CA ALA A 185 -0.85 0.21 -24.13
C ALA A 185 0.67 0.39 -24.17
N ALA A 186 1.38 -0.08 -23.15
CA ALA A 186 2.84 -0.15 -23.14
C ALA A 186 3.40 -1.29 -24.00
N GLY A 187 2.55 -2.23 -24.46
CA GLY A 187 2.92 -3.34 -25.32
C GLY A 187 3.11 -4.68 -24.61
N TYR A 188 2.77 -4.75 -23.33
CA TYR A 188 2.90 -5.96 -22.51
C TYR A 188 1.55 -6.68 -22.32
N MET A 189 1.61 -7.93 -21.85
CA MET A 189 0.43 -8.75 -21.54
C MET A 189 0.10 -8.69 -20.05
N PRO A 190 -0.89 -7.88 -19.62
CA PRO A 190 -1.25 -7.82 -18.21
C PRO A 190 -1.95 -9.09 -17.77
N ARG A 191 -1.62 -9.53 -16.57
CA ARG A 191 -2.34 -10.55 -15.81
C ARG A 191 -2.88 -9.90 -14.54
N ALA A 192 -4.01 -10.34 -14.05
CA ALA A 192 -4.58 -9.85 -12.81
C ALA A 192 -5.13 -11.01 -11.96
N LYS A 193 -4.86 -10.95 -10.65
CA LYS A 193 -5.45 -11.82 -9.64
C LYS A 193 -6.06 -10.95 -8.56
N TYR A 194 -7.25 -11.30 -8.12
CA TYR A 194 -7.94 -10.58 -7.05
C TYR A 194 -7.91 -11.44 -5.78
N VAL A 195 -7.47 -10.84 -4.68
CA VAL A 195 -7.31 -11.52 -3.40
C VAL A 195 -8.00 -10.72 -2.29
N ASP A 196 -8.58 -11.44 -1.33
CA ASP A 196 -9.16 -10.80 -0.17
C ASP A 196 -8.03 -10.39 0.80
N TYR A 197 -8.17 -9.20 1.39
CA TYR A 197 -7.25 -8.66 2.38
C TYR A 197 -8.05 -7.96 3.47
N ASP A 198 -8.70 -8.77 4.28
CA ASP A 198 -9.55 -8.31 5.36
C ASP A 198 -8.76 -8.20 6.66
N TRP A 199 -9.16 -7.27 7.51
CA TRP A 199 -8.65 -7.19 8.88
C TRP A 199 -9.72 -6.66 9.83
N SER A 200 -9.49 -6.89 11.10
CA SER A 200 -10.31 -6.34 12.18
C SER A 200 -9.40 -5.78 13.27
N ASP A 201 -9.74 -4.60 13.73
CA ASP A 201 -9.14 -3.97 14.90
C ASP A 201 -10.14 -4.00 16.06
N LYS A 202 -9.75 -4.57 17.20
CA LYS A 202 -10.53 -4.43 18.43
C LYS A 202 -10.21 -3.10 19.10
N ARG A 203 -11.25 -2.29 19.30
CA ARG A 203 -11.14 -0.97 19.94
C ARG A 203 -12.15 -0.85 21.07
N SER A 204 -11.76 -0.22 22.17
CA SER A 204 -12.72 0.22 23.17
C SER A 204 -13.63 1.33 22.60
N VAL A 205 -14.79 1.55 23.23
CA VAL A 205 -15.71 2.64 22.86
C VAL A 205 -14.97 3.98 22.81
N SER A 206 -14.05 4.25 23.76
CA SER A 206 -13.28 5.50 23.79
C SER A 206 -12.32 5.62 22.61
N GLU A 207 -11.54 4.58 22.33
CA GLU A 207 -10.58 4.56 21.21
C GLU A 207 -11.30 4.70 19.86
N MET A 208 -12.45 4.02 19.67
CA MET A 208 -13.24 4.16 18.47
C MET A 208 -13.85 5.56 18.34
N THR A 209 -14.30 6.15 19.43
CA THR A 209 -14.78 7.55 19.42
C THR A 209 -13.69 8.51 18.99
N ASP A 210 -12.48 8.37 19.53
CA ASP A 210 -11.35 9.23 19.20
C ASP A 210 -10.87 8.99 17.76
N TYR A 211 -10.95 7.75 17.28
CA TYR A 211 -10.67 7.42 15.88
C TYR A 211 -11.66 8.12 14.94
N MET A 212 -12.98 8.04 15.21
CA MET A 212 -14.02 8.70 14.41
C MET A 212 -13.86 10.22 14.46
N TYR A 213 -13.58 10.77 15.63
CA TYR A 213 -13.34 12.21 15.82
C TYR A 213 -12.20 12.73 14.94
N ARG A 214 -11.07 12.02 14.91
CA ARG A 214 -9.89 12.43 14.13
C ARG A 214 -10.08 12.23 12.64
N ASN A 215 -10.70 11.12 12.22
CA ASN A 215 -10.65 10.69 10.84
C ASN A 215 -11.95 10.94 10.07
N TYR A 216 -13.10 11.07 10.75
CA TYR A 216 -14.42 11.13 10.09
C TYR A 216 -15.14 12.47 10.27
N PHE A 217 -14.95 13.16 11.37
CA PHE A 217 -15.72 14.39 11.62
C PHE A 217 -15.03 15.64 11.05
N GLY A 218 -13.78 15.55 10.63
CA GLY A 218 -13.04 16.61 9.95
C GLY A 218 -13.05 17.94 10.71
N ASP A 219 -13.23 19.04 9.99
CA ASP A 219 -13.32 20.40 10.53
C ASP A 219 -14.78 20.84 10.72
N SER A 220 -15.70 19.89 10.94
CA SER A 220 -17.12 20.22 11.20
C SER A 220 -17.24 21.16 12.39
N PRO A 221 -18.04 22.23 12.26
CA PRO A 221 -18.31 23.15 13.39
C PRO A 221 -18.99 22.45 14.57
N ASN A 222 -19.62 21.29 14.32
CA ASN A 222 -20.30 20.48 15.32
C ASN A 222 -19.48 19.27 15.79
N LYS A 223 -18.17 19.27 15.55
CA LYS A 223 -17.28 18.12 15.78
C LYS A 223 -17.37 17.54 17.19
N GLU A 224 -17.48 18.39 18.23
CA GLU A 224 -17.65 17.93 19.61
C GLU A 224 -19.03 17.28 19.85
N ILE A 225 -20.08 17.82 19.25
CA ILE A 225 -21.43 17.21 19.34
C ILE A 225 -21.42 15.84 18.65
N LEU A 226 -20.80 15.74 17.47
CA LEU A 226 -20.64 14.48 16.76
C LEU A 226 -19.85 13.46 17.58
N ARG A 227 -18.78 13.89 18.27
CA ARG A 227 -18.01 13.04 19.17
C ARG A 227 -18.87 12.46 20.31
N MET A 228 -19.67 13.30 20.97
CA MET A 228 -20.56 12.87 22.04
C MET A 228 -21.66 11.93 21.51
N THR A 229 -22.22 12.22 20.35
CA THR A 229 -23.22 11.40 19.68
C THR A 229 -22.64 10.03 19.31
N ALA A 230 -21.45 10.00 18.70
CA ALA A 230 -20.75 8.76 18.36
C ALA A 230 -20.50 7.91 19.62
N PHE A 231 -20.00 8.52 20.71
CA PHE A 231 -19.77 7.81 21.95
C PHE A 231 -21.06 7.17 22.52
N ALA A 232 -22.19 7.88 22.45
CA ALA A 232 -23.47 7.36 22.91
C ALA A 232 -23.95 6.16 22.07
N HIS A 233 -23.84 6.22 20.73
CA HIS A 233 -24.18 5.12 19.85
C HIS A 233 -23.25 3.93 20.03
N LEU A 234 -21.94 4.15 20.12
CA LEU A 234 -20.92 3.11 20.29
C LEU A 234 -21.12 2.30 21.57
N LYS A 235 -21.61 2.91 22.64
CA LYS A 235 -22.01 2.19 23.88
C LYS A 235 -23.15 1.19 23.67
N GLY A 236 -23.99 1.41 22.67
CA GLY A 236 -25.06 0.46 22.30
C GLY A 236 -24.62 -0.61 21.29
N MET A 237 -23.44 -0.46 20.70
CA MET A 237 -22.89 -1.32 19.63
C MET A 237 -21.70 -2.18 20.09
N CYS A 238 -21.15 -1.93 21.28
CA CYS A 238 -20.02 -2.70 21.82
C CYS A 238 -20.48 -4.05 22.41
N ASP A 239 -19.52 -4.98 22.51
CA ASP A 239 -19.72 -6.26 23.21
C ASP A 239 -19.81 -6.10 24.74
N ALA A 240 -19.93 -7.23 25.47
CA ALA A 240 -20.05 -7.23 26.92
C ALA A 240 -18.80 -6.68 27.64
N GLU A 241 -17.65 -6.74 27.00
CA GLU A 241 -16.36 -6.21 27.47
C GLU A 241 -16.17 -4.72 27.10
N GLY A 242 -17.13 -4.09 26.42
CA GLY A 242 -17.05 -2.71 25.96
C GLY A 242 -16.15 -2.52 24.74
N MET A 243 -15.92 -3.59 23.98
CA MET A 243 -15.07 -3.59 22.79
C MET A 243 -15.91 -3.59 21.52
N ILE A 244 -15.31 -3.10 20.47
CA ILE A 244 -15.88 -2.97 19.12
C ILE A 244 -14.95 -3.68 18.14
N ASP A 245 -15.52 -4.56 17.32
CA ASP A 245 -14.85 -5.15 16.19
C ASP A 245 -14.95 -4.22 14.98
N ASP A 246 -13.88 -3.46 14.71
CA ASP A 246 -13.80 -2.50 13.60
C ASP A 246 -13.32 -3.23 12.33
N ASN A 247 -14.22 -3.93 11.67
CA ASN A 247 -13.93 -4.74 10.50
C ASN A 247 -13.75 -3.88 9.25
N VAL A 248 -12.70 -4.20 8.48
CA VAL A 248 -12.46 -3.68 7.14
C VAL A 248 -12.33 -4.85 6.19
N ASN A 249 -13.23 -4.94 5.22
CA ASN A 249 -13.23 -5.97 4.19
C ASN A 249 -12.69 -5.36 2.91
N THR A 250 -11.63 -5.92 2.37
CA THR A 250 -11.01 -5.38 1.15
C THR A 250 -10.69 -6.47 0.15
N LYS A 251 -10.64 -6.05 -1.10
CA LYS A 251 -10.11 -6.86 -2.18
C LYS A 251 -8.95 -6.11 -2.83
N VAL A 252 -7.85 -6.81 -3.06
CA VAL A 252 -6.66 -6.28 -3.69
C VAL A 252 -6.50 -6.90 -5.07
N ALA A 253 -6.25 -6.07 -6.07
CA ALA A 253 -5.82 -6.51 -7.40
C ALA A 253 -4.29 -6.63 -7.42
N TRP A 254 -3.79 -7.81 -7.73
CA TRP A 254 -2.42 -8.09 -8.10
C TRP A 254 -2.33 -8.04 -9.61
N ILE A 255 -1.70 -6.99 -10.15
CA ILE A 255 -1.53 -6.76 -11.58
C ILE A 255 -0.06 -6.99 -11.90
N TYR A 256 0.23 -7.89 -12.84
CA TYR A 256 1.61 -8.27 -13.14
C TYR A 256 1.79 -8.61 -14.61
N TRP A 257 3.01 -8.44 -15.08
CA TRP A 257 3.40 -8.74 -16.46
C TRP A 257 4.87 -9.10 -16.52
N ASN A 258 5.26 -9.88 -17.53
CA ASN A 258 6.65 -10.17 -17.80
C ASN A 258 7.12 -9.28 -18.96
N THR A 259 8.30 -8.67 -18.82
CA THR A 259 8.84 -7.73 -19.82
C THR A 259 9.36 -8.42 -21.08
N GLU A 260 9.63 -9.72 -21.02
CA GLU A 260 10.02 -10.55 -22.16
C GLU A 260 8.81 -10.99 -23.00
N GLU A 261 7.59 -10.95 -22.44
CA GLU A 261 6.35 -11.31 -23.11
C GLU A 261 5.70 -10.06 -23.71
N GLN A 262 6.05 -9.72 -24.93
CA GLN A 262 5.41 -8.65 -25.70
C GLN A 262 4.17 -9.15 -26.44
N LYS A 263 3.23 -8.22 -26.71
CA LYS A 263 2.03 -8.48 -27.52
C LYS A 263 2.38 -8.70 -28.97
#